data_960715797bc451e79182054cca8abe61
#
_entry.id   960715797bc451e79182054cca8abe61
#
_cell.length_a   1.000
_cell.length_b   1.000
_cell.length_c   1.000
_cell.angle_alpha   90.00
_cell.angle_beta   90.00
_cell.angle_gamma   90.00
#
_symmetry.space_group_name_H-M   'P 1'
#
loop_
_entity.id
_entity.type
_entity.pdbx_description
1 polymer ?
#
loop_
_entity_poly.entity_id
_entity_poly.type
_entity_poly.pdbx_seq_one_letter_code
_entity_poly.pdbx_strand_id
1 'polypeptide(L)'
;QQELKDKIFEEAYALVNDYMKTAEYDDFLLRCIHNAIVFANGEEMTIYLNPSDEEKRSSLEDATGIHLTVSAEDFTGGIRAVIRSRNILIDHSFKTALRNEYDKFLFSGGDSIV
;
A
#
# COMPACT_ATOMS: atom_id res chain seq x y z
N GLN A 1 -19.25 2.64 -19.53
CA GLN A 1 -18.87 2.93 -18.16
C GLN A 1 -17.79 2.01 -17.66
N GLN A 2 -17.91 0.75 -17.96
CA GLN A 2 -16.85 -0.19 -17.60
C GLN A 2 -15.54 0.18 -18.29
N GLU A 3 -15.64 0.58 -19.53
CA GLU A 3 -14.49 0.98 -20.32
C GLU A 3 -13.79 2.22 -19.71
N LEU A 4 -14.58 3.21 -19.28
CA LEU A 4 -14.04 4.40 -18.64
C LEU A 4 -13.37 4.06 -17.31
N LYS A 5 -13.99 3.18 -16.53
CA LYS A 5 -13.42 2.73 -15.26
C LYS A 5 -12.06 2.07 -15.48
N ASP A 6 -11.97 1.16 -16.44
CA ASP A 6 -10.75 0.45 -16.74
C ASP A 6 -9.63 1.42 -17.15
N LYS A 7 -9.99 2.42 -17.96
CA LYS A 7 -9.03 3.40 -18.42
C LYS A 7 -8.50 4.26 -17.29
N ILE A 8 -9.38 4.67 -16.37
CA ILE A 8 -8.97 5.46 -15.19
C ILE A 8 -7.99 4.67 -14.33
N PHE A 9 -8.29 3.41 -14.06
CA PHE A 9 -7.39 2.56 -13.28
C PHE A 9 -6.08 2.31 -14.00
N GLU A 10 -6.12 2.11 -15.30
CA GLU A 10 -4.92 1.88 -16.08
C GLU A 10 -3.95 3.07 -15.99
N GLU A 11 -4.48 4.28 -16.11
CA GLU A 11 -3.68 5.50 -15.96
C GLU A 11 -3.14 5.65 -14.54
N ALA A 12 -3.97 5.35 -13.53
CA ALA A 12 -3.57 5.43 -12.13
C ALA A 12 -2.46 4.43 -11.82
N TYR A 13 -2.58 3.20 -12.32
CA TYR A 13 -1.54 2.19 -12.11
C TYR A 13 -0.22 2.59 -12.76
N ALA A 14 -0.27 3.23 -13.93
CA ALA A 14 0.95 3.70 -14.58
C ALA A 14 1.65 4.76 -13.73
N LEU A 15 0.90 5.70 -13.17
CA LEU A 15 1.46 6.72 -12.28
C LEU A 15 2.03 6.12 -11.02
N VAL A 16 1.34 5.15 -10.44
CA VAL A 16 1.82 4.45 -9.24
C VAL A 16 3.11 3.71 -9.53
N ASN A 17 3.18 3.02 -10.67
CA ASN A 17 4.39 2.29 -11.05
C ASN A 17 5.58 3.24 -11.21
N ASP A 18 5.36 4.43 -11.78
CA ASP A 18 6.41 5.41 -11.92
C ASP A 18 6.86 5.93 -10.55
N TYR A 19 5.91 6.20 -9.66
CA TYR A 19 6.21 6.64 -8.30
C TYR A 19 7.05 5.60 -7.55
N MET A 20 6.75 4.32 -7.73
CA MET A 20 7.43 3.24 -7.03
C MET A 20 8.90 3.09 -7.44
N LYS A 21 9.32 3.79 -8.48
CA LYS A 21 10.73 3.80 -8.91
C LYS A 21 11.51 4.95 -8.31
N THR A 22 10.88 5.78 -7.50
CA THR A 22 11.49 6.99 -6.94
C THR A 22 11.97 6.77 -5.52
N ALA A 23 12.90 7.63 -5.09
CA ALA A 23 13.37 7.61 -3.70
C ALA A 23 12.26 8.00 -2.73
N GLU A 24 11.32 8.81 -3.16
CA GLU A 24 10.18 9.20 -2.33
C GLU A 24 9.33 7.99 -1.94
N TYR A 25 9.22 7.00 -2.83
CA TYR A 25 8.50 5.78 -2.49
C TYR A 25 9.22 4.98 -1.42
N ASP A 26 10.54 4.91 -1.50
CA ASP A 26 11.32 4.21 -0.47
C ASP A 26 11.13 4.89 0.89
N ASP A 27 11.12 6.21 0.92
CA ASP A 27 10.85 6.97 2.14
C ASP A 27 9.43 6.73 2.65
N PHE A 28 8.48 6.64 1.74
CA PHE A 28 7.09 6.32 2.08
C PHE A 28 6.99 4.96 2.76
N LEU A 29 7.66 3.94 2.22
CA LEU A 29 7.67 2.60 2.81
C LEU A 29 8.26 2.64 4.22
N LEU A 30 9.38 3.35 4.40
CA LEU A 30 10.01 3.48 5.72
C LEU A 30 9.07 4.14 6.72
N ARG A 31 8.38 5.20 6.32
CA ARG A 31 7.44 5.87 7.22
C ARG A 31 6.26 4.97 7.59
N CYS A 32 5.72 4.25 6.63
CA CYS A 32 4.60 3.34 6.90
C CYS A 32 5.01 2.22 7.84
N ILE A 33 6.19 1.65 7.64
CA ILE A 33 6.71 0.60 8.52
C ILE A 33 6.93 1.16 9.92
N HIS A 34 7.56 2.31 10.02
CA HIS A 34 7.82 2.95 11.31
C HIS A 34 6.51 3.23 12.05
N ASN A 35 5.52 3.78 11.36
CA ASN A 35 4.24 4.08 11.96
C ASN A 35 3.53 2.82 12.44
N ALA A 36 3.65 1.73 11.69
CA ALA A 36 3.07 0.44 12.09
C ALA A 36 3.75 -0.08 13.36
N ILE A 37 5.07 0.04 13.46
CA ILE A 37 5.82 -0.38 14.64
C ILE A 37 5.36 0.40 15.86
N VAL A 38 5.24 1.72 15.73
CA VAL A 38 4.78 2.58 16.83
C VAL A 38 3.37 2.21 17.23
N PHE A 39 2.49 1.99 16.26
CA PHE A 39 1.11 1.61 16.55
C PHE A 39 1.02 0.28 17.29
N ALA A 40 1.86 -0.70 16.91
CA ALA A 40 1.85 -2.02 17.56
C ALA A 40 2.31 -1.95 19.01
N ASN A 41 3.16 -1.00 19.33
CA ASN A 41 3.60 -0.72 20.71
C ASN A 41 4.08 -1.98 21.44
N GLY A 42 4.96 -2.73 20.77
CA GLY A 42 5.57 -3.92 21.34
C GLY A 42 4.80 -5.22 21.10
N GLU A 43 3.62 -5.17 20.55
CA GLU A 43 2.88 -6.38 20.21
C GLU A 43 3.43 -7.02 18.95
N GLU A 44 3.29 -8.34 18.87
CA GLU A 44 3.72 -9.08 17.70
C GLU A 44 2.91 -8.68 16.47
N MET A 45 3.62 -8.40 15.39
CA MET A 45 3.01 -7.89 14.18
C MET A 45 3.72 -8.48 12.97
N THR A 46 2.96 -8.79 11.93
CA THR A 46 3.53 -9.18 10.64
C THR A 46 3.32 -8.03 9.66
N ILE A 47 4.41 -7.56 9.06
CA ILE A 47 4.33 -6.52 8.03
C ILE A 47 4.61 -7.15 6.68
N TYR A 48 3.72 -6.88 5.73
CA TYR A 48 3.80 -7.43 4.38
C TYR A 48 4.21 -6.38 3.39
N LEU A 49 5.22 -6.71 2.57
CA LEU A 49 5.60 -5.94 1.40
C LEU A 49 4.90 -6.50 0.18
N ASN A 50 4.66 -5.64 -0.80
CA ASN A 50 4.16 -6.11 -2.08
C ASN A 50 5.23 -6.97 -2.78
N PRO A 51 4.83 -8.00 -3.55
CA PRO A 51 5.82 -8.81 -4.28
C PRO A 51 6.76 -7.98 -5.16
N SER A 52 6.29 -6.89 -5.73
CA SER A 52 7.11 -6.00 -6.56
C SER A 52 8.26 -5.35 -5.80
N ASP A 53 8.18 -5.33 -4.46
CA ASP A 53 9.18 -4.68 -3.61
C ASP A 53 10.10 -5.68 -2.92
N GLU A 54 10.07 -6.94 -3.33
CA GLU A 54 10.86 -7.99 -2.71
C GLU A 54 12.35 -7.63 -2.65
N GLU A 55 12.86 -7.00 -3.69
CA GLU A 55 14.28 -6.61 -3.75
C GLU A 55 14.66 -5.59 -2.68
N LYS A 56 13.70 -4.86 -2.16
CA LYS A 56 13.93 -3.84 -1.14
C LYS A 56 13.89 -4.40 0.27
N ARG A 57 13.49 -5.66 0.44
CA ARG A 57 13.25 -6.23 1.76
C ARG A 57 14.46 -6.13 2.69
N SER A 58 15.61 -6.57 2.22
CA SER A 58 16.82 -6.55 3.06
C SER A 58 17.18 -5.15 3.52
N SER A 59 17.14 -4.20 2.62
CA SER A 59 17.44 -2.80 2.93
C SER A 59 16.46 -2.23 3.95
N LEU A 60 15.18 -2.53 3.77
CA LEU A 60 14.14 -2.05 4.67
C LEU A 60 14.23 -2.71 6.04
N GLU A 61 14.56 -3.99 6.09
CA GLU A 61 14.77 -4.70 7.36
C GLU A 61 15.96 -4.10 8.12
N ASP A 62 17.05 -3.81 7.41
CA ASP A 62 18.22 -3.20 8.03
C ASP A 62 17.91 -1.82 8.58
N ALA A 63 17.13 -1.03 7.84
CA ALA A 63 16.81 0.34 8.24
C ALA A 63 15.82 0.39 9.40
N THR A 64 14.92 -0.59 9.51
CA THR A 64 13.84 -0.57 10.50
C THR A 64 14.08 -1.51 11.69
N GLY A 65 14.98 -2.47 11.54
CA GLY A 65 15.26 -3.43 12.59
C GLY A 65 14.18 -4.49 12.79
N ILE A 66 13.26 -4.63 11.84
CA ILE A 66 12.15 -5.57 11.95
C ILE A 66 12.14 -6.50 10.74
N HIS A 67 11.71 -7.75 10.96
CA HIS A 67 11.53 -8.70 9.88
C HIS A 67 10.31 -8.35 9.04
N LEU A 68 10.45 -8.42 7.73
CA LEU A 68 9.36 -8.13 6.78
C LEU A 68 9.05 -9.39 5.97
N THR A 69 7.78 -9.54 5.61
CA THR A 69 7.31 -10.69 4.86
C THR A 69 6.83 -10.22 3.48
N VAL A 70 7.19 -10.95 2.44
CA VAL A 70 6.68 -10.65 1.09
C VAL A 70 5.30 -11.29 0.96
N SER A 71 4.31 -10.50 0.57
CA SER A 71 2.94 -10.96 0.43
C SER A 71 2.82 -11.93 -0.75
N ALA A 72 1.92 -12.90 -0.61
CA ALA A 72 1.55 -13.76 -1.73
C ALA A 72 0.57 -13.06 -2.67
N GLU A 73 -0.10 -12.05 -2.17
CA GLU A 73 -1.06 -11.27 -2.95
C GLU A 73 -0.41 -9.97 -3.44
N ASP A 74 -0.66 -9.63 -4.71
CA ASP A 74 -0.24 -8.34 -5.26
C ASP A 74 -1.27 -7.28 -4.85
N PHE A 75 -0.85 -6.34 -3.99
CA PHE A 75 -1.70 -5.22 -3.58
C PHE A 75 -1.20 -3.88 -4.13
N THR A 76 -0.47 -3.94 -5.23
CA THR A 76 -0.08 -2.83 -6.09
C THR A 76 1.11 -2.01 -5.56
N GLY A 77 1.35 -2.03 -4.26
CA GLY A 77 2.43 -1.29 -3.60
C GLY A 77 1.98 -0.85 -2.23
N GLY A 78 2.88 -0.21 -1.50
CA GLY A 78 2.65 0.14 -0.11
C GLY A 78 2.90 -1.05 0.80
N ILE A 79 2.28 -1.03 1.98
CA ILE A 79 2.40 -2.12 2.95
C ILE A 79 1.04 -2.50 3.52
N ARG A 80 0.99 -3.71 4.08
CA ARG A 80 -0.08 -4.15 4.97
C ARG A 80 0.55 -4.71 6.23
N ALA A 81 -0.12 -4.57 7.36
CA ALA A 81 0.38 -5.11 8.63
C ALA A 81 -0.77 -5.74 9.39
N VAL A 82 -0.47 -6.85 10.09
CA VAL A 82 -1.48 -7.58 10.85
C VAL A 82 -1.00 -7.75 12.27
N ILE A 83 -1.86 -7.37 13.23
CA ILE A 83 -1.66 -7.60 14.66
C ILE A 83 -2.72 -8.60 15.06
N ARG A 84 -2.36 -9.89 15.04
CA ARG A 84 -3.34 -10.98 15.23
C ARG A 84 -3.97 -10.98 16.59
N SER A 85 -3.20 -10.67 17.63
CA SER A 85 -3.71 -10.66 19.00
C SER A 85 -4.83 -9.67 19.21
N ARG A 86 -4.90 -8.63 18.37
CA ARG A 86 -5.93 -7.60 18.46
C ARG A 86 -6.89 -7.60 17.28
N ASN A 87 -6.72 -8.56 16.38
CA ASN A 87 -7.55 -8.69 15.19
C ASN A 87 -7.56 -7.40 14.36
N ILE A 88 -6.39 -6.79 14.20
CA ILE A 88 -6.22 -5.52 13.48
C ILE A 88 -5.48 -5.74 12.19
N LEU A 89 -6.00 -5.14 11.12
CA LEU A 89 -5.30 -5.02 9.83
C LEU A 89 -5.02 -3.54 9.58
N ILE A 90 -3.75 -3.23 9.36
CA ILE A 90 -3.34 -1.89 8.90
C ILE A 90 -3.11 -2.01 7.40
N ASP A 91 -3.86 -1.25 6.62
CA ASP A 91 -3.81 -1.35 5.17
C ASP A 91 -3.42 -0.02 4.55
N HIS A 92 -2.15 0.08 4.16
CA HIS A 92 -1.61 1.22 3.41
C HIS A 92 -1.27 0.78 1.98
N SER A 93 -2.00 -0.22 1.46
CA SER A 93 -1.78 -0.67 0.10
C SER A 93 -2.33 0.32 -0.92
N PHE A 94 -1.66 0.40 -2.06
CA PHE A 94 -2.13 1.25 -3.14
C PHE A 94 -3.40 0.69 -3.77
N LYS A 95 -3.58 -0.62 -3.73
CA LYS A 95 -4.82 -1.26 -4.21
C LYS A 95 -6.05 -0.68 -3.49
N THR A 96 -5.97 -0.61 -2.16
CA THR A 96 -7.06 -0.06 -1.35
C THR A 96 -7.20 1.44 -1.55
N ALA A 97 -6.08 2.16 -1.62
CA ALA A 97 -6.11 3.60 -1.84
C ALA A 97 -6.77 3.95 -3.18
N LEU A 98 -6.43 3.22 -4.24
CA LEU A 98 -7.01 3.45 -5.56
C LEU A 98 -8.50 3.14 -5.57
N ARG A 99 -8.90 2.07 -4.89
CA ARG A 99 -10.33 1.74 -4.78
C ARG A 99 -11.09 2.85 -4.07
N ASN A 100 -10.54 3.35 -2.96
CA ASN A 100 -11.17 4.41 -2.19
C ASN A 100 -11.30 5.70 -3.02
N GLU A 101 -10.29 6.04 -3.79
CA GLU A 101 -10.35 7.21 -4.66
C GLU A 101 -11.40 7.05 -5.74
N TYR A 102 -11.51 5.86 -6.31
CA TYR A 102 -12.54 5.59 -7.31
C TYR A 102 -13.94 5.73 -6.71
N ASP A 103 -14.15 5.20 -5.51
CA ASP A 103 -15.44 5.30 -4.83
C ASP A 103 -15.80 6.76 -4.55
N LYS A 104 -14.83 7.56 -4.14
CA LYS A 104 -15.04 8.99 -3.93
C LYS A 104 -15.43 9.69 -5.23
N PHE A 105 -14.80 9.32 -6.32
CA PHE A 105 -15.11 9.88 -7.63
C PHE A 105 -16.58 9.61 -7.99
N LEU A 106 -17.05 8.39 -7.77
CA LEU A 106 -18.43 8.03 -8.06
C LEU A 106 -19.42 8.82 -7.21
N PHE A 107 -19.10 9.01 -5.92
CA PHE A 107 -20.01 9.70 -5.01
C PHE A 107 -20.01 11.20 -5.18
N SER A 108 -18.89 11.81 -5.48
CA SER A 108 -18.76 13.26 -5.39
C SER A 108 -18.84 13.98 -6.72
N GLY A 109 -18.45 13.34 -7.80
CA GLY A 109 -18.33 14.06 -9.06
C GLY A 109 -18.72 13.28 -10.28
N GLY A 110 -18.32 12.00 -10.33
CA GLY A 110 -18.52 11.20 -11.50
C GLY A 110 -19.98 11.06 -11.89
N ASP A 111 -20.84 10.89 -10.91
CA ASP A 111 -22.28 10.70 -11.16
C ASP A 111 -22.97 11.98 -11.53
N SER A 112 -22.61 13.06 -10.89
CA SER A 112 -23.31 14.32 -11.07
C SER A 112 -23.00 14.98 -12.41
N ILE A 113 -21.97 14.55 -13.07
CA ILE A 113 -21.58 15.07 -14.37
C ILE A 113 -22.46 14.50 -15.47
N VAL A 114 -23.00 13.37 -15.24
CA VAL A 114 -23.85 12.68 -16.23
C VAL A 114 -25.34 13.12 -16.15
#